data_c1c44c9349f0263b4181e772ee5d081a
#
_entry.id   c1c44c9349f0263b4181e772ee5d081a
#
_cell.length_a   1.000
_cell.length_b   1.000
_cell.length_c   1.000
_cell.angle_alpha   90.00
_cell.angle_beta   90.00
_cell.angle_gamma   90.00
#
_symmetry.space_group_name_H-M   'P 1'
#
loop_
_entity.id
_entity.type
_entity.pdbx_description
1 polymer ?
#
loop_
_entity_poly.entity_id
_entity_poly.type
_entity_poly.pdbx_seq_one_letter_code
_entity_poly.pdbx_strand_id
1 'polypeptide(L)'
;MPLSLPDILFAIAAVAVVLLSLSVVLARNPVRSTLLLILSFVPVSLIYVLMQAAFVGVLQILVYAGAIMMLFTFVIMMINPEPNAGEIPAGSTGSAAKPGKIGAVAAFVLLTGTGFVLIPPVHWAASHLPALEVSKPGFGGIASLSQLLFANPADNPLTVSFELISFLILVGVIASINFSRRGEK
;
A
#
# COMPACT_ATOMS: atom_id res chain seq x y z
N MET A 1 -30.24 5.62 -5.72
CA MET A 1 -29.29 6.52 -6.40
C MET A 1 -28.72 5.75 -7.58
N PRO A 2 -28.68 6.28 -8.79
CA PRO A 2 -28.03 5.60 -9.92
C PRO A 2 -26.53 5.53 -9.59
N LEU A 3 -25.95 4.36 -9.70
CA LEU A 3 -24.51 4.13 -9.57
C LEU A 3 -23.78 4.99 -10.61
N SER A 4 -22.95 5.91 -10.14
CA SER A 4 -22.13 6.73 -11.03
C SER A 4 -20.94 5.91 -11.55
N LEU A 5 -20.40 6.27 -12.70
CA LEU A 5 -19.24 5.58 -13.30
C LEU A 5 -18.03 5.51 -12.32
N PRO A 6 -17.68 6.58 -11.56
CA PRO A 6 -16.62 6.52 -10.57
C PRO A 6 -16.91 5.54 -9.41
N ASP A 7 -18.18 5.35 -9.00
CA ASP A 7 -18.52 4.39 -7.95
C ASP A 7 -18.25 2.95 -8.39
N ILE A 8 -18.56 2.65 -9.65
CA ILE A 8 -18.31 1.33 -10.25
C ILE A 8 -16.79 1.08 -10.34
N LEU A 9 -16.04 2.06 -10.83
CA LEU A 9 -14.57 1.96 -10.91
C LEU A 9 -13.93 1.79 -9.53
N PHE A 10 -14.43 2.51 -8.53
CA PHE A 10 -13.97 2.37 -7.15
C PHE A 10 -14.24 0.96 -6.62
N ALA A 11 -15.44 0.42 -6.83
CA ALA A 11 -15.79 -0.93 -6.38
C ALA A 11 -14.90 -2.00 -7.03
N ILE A 12 -14.65 -1.88 -8.34
CA ILE A 12 -13.75 -2.80 -9.06
C ILE A 12 -12.32 -2.70 -8.51
N ALA A 13 -11.80 -1.50 -8.32
CA ALA A 13 -10.47 -1.28 -7.77
C ALA A 13 -10.36 -1.84 -6.33
N ALA A 14 -11.35 -1.60 -5.48
CA ALA A 14 -11.38 -2.10 -4.11
C ALA A 14 -11.36 -3.64 -4.06
N VAL A 15 -12.18 -4.30 -4.88
CA VAL A 15 -12.17 -5.76 -5.00
C VAL A 15 -10.82 -6.27 -5.50
N ALA A 16 -10.22 -5.60 -6.49
CA ALA A 16 -8.91 -5.96 -7.01
C ALA A 16 -7.82 -5.87 -5.94
N VAL A 17 -7.82 -4.82 -5.10
CA VAL A 17 -6.88 -4.69 -3.97
C VAL A 17 -7.01 -5.86 -3.01
N VAL A 18 -8.23 -6.19 -2.61
CA VAL A 18 -8.49 -7.30 -1.66
C VAL A 18 -8.02 -8.64 -2.22
N LEU A 19 -8.36 -8.94 -3.47
CA LEU A 19 -7.97 -10.19 -4.12
C LEU A 19 -6.44 -10.30 -4.29
N LEU A 20 -5.78 -9.23 -4.71
CA LEU A 20 -4.33 -9.21 -4.86
C LEU A 20 -3.63 -9.31 -3.51
N SER A 21 -4.08 -8.59 -2.48
CA SER A 21 -3.52 -8.69 -1.12
C SER A 21 -3.66 -10.09 -0.54
N LEU A 22 -4.80 -10.74 -0.75
CA LEU A 22 -4.99 -12.12 -0.33
C LEU A 22 -4.05 -13.07 -1.08
N SER A 23 -3.84 -12.84 -2.38
CA SER A 23 -2.92 -13.62 -3.21
C SER A 23 -1.47 -13.48 -2.75
N VAL A 24 -1.06 -12.30 -2.26
CA VAL A 24 0.27 -12.06 -1.67
C VAL A 24 0.50 -12.96 -0.46
N VAL A 25 -0.48 -13.03 0.45
CA VAL A 25 -0.37 -13.83 1.69
C VAL A 25 -0.36 -15.33 1.39
N LEU A 26 -1.11 -15.77 0.37
CA LEU A 26 -1.21 -17.17 -0.02
C LEU A 26 -0.01 -17.65 -0.86
N ALA A 27 0.80 -16.74 -1.38
CA ALA A 27 1.95 -17.08 -2.22
C ALA A 27 3.05 -17.73 -1.39
N ARG A 28 3.43 -18.96 -1.75
CA ARG A 28 4.51 -19.71 -1.08
C ARG A 28 5.91 -19.25 -1.46
N ASN A 29 6.06 -18.74 -2.69
CA ASN A 29 7.35 -18.28 -3.19
C ASN A 29 7.50 -16.78 -2.86
N PRO A 30 8.57 -16.38 -2.15
CA PRO A 30 8.76 -14.99 -1.73
C PRO A 30 8.88 -14.02 -2.91
N VAL A 31 9.53 -14.43 -4.00
CA VAL A 31 9.64 -13.59 -5.22
C VAL A 31 8.28 -13.39 -5.88
N ARG A 32 7.45 -14.45 -5.95
CA ARG A 32 6.08 -14.33 -6.49
C ARG A 32 5.21 -13.46 -5.59
N SER A 33 5.35 -13.56 -4.27
CA SER A 33 4.64 -12.74 -3.30
C SER A 33 4.96 -11.25 -3.48
N THR A 34 6.24 -10.90 -3.64
CA THR A 34 6.64 -9.51 -3.86
C THR A 34 6.14 -8.95 -5.18
N LEU A 35 6.13 -9.74 -6.25
CA LEU A 35 5.57 -9.31 -7.54
C LEU A 35 4.06 -9.05 -7.45
N LEU A 36 3.31 -9.92 -6.75
CA LEU A 36 1.88 -9.71 -6.49
C LEU A 36 1.62 -8.46 -5.63
N LEU A 37 2.51 -8.18 -4.67
CA LEU A 37 2.43 -6.97 -3.86
C LEU A 37 2.63 -5.70 -4.70
N ILE A 38 3.63 -5.69 -5.60
CA ILE A 38 3.83 -4.59 -6.56
C ILE A 38 2.56 -4.40 -7.41
N LEU A 39 1.98 -5.49 -7.91
CA LEU A 39 0.77 -5.43 -8.72
C LEU A 39 -0.43 -4.88 -7.92
N SER A 40 -0.51 -5.13 -6.61
CA SER A 40 -1.58 -4.60 -5.76
C SER A 40 -1.55 -3.08 -5.60
N PHE A 41 -0.40 -2.44 -5.79
CA PHE A 41 -0.30 -0.99 -5.72
C PHE A 41 -0.94 -0.27 -6.91
N VAL A 42 -1.15 -0.94 -8.04
CA VAL A 42 -1.81 -0.36 -9.21
C VAL A 42 -3.26 0.02 -8.91
N PRO A 43 -4.13 -0.89 -8.44
CA PRO A 43 -5.49 -0.51 -8.08
C PRO A 43 -5.56 0.43 -6.86
N VAL A 44 -4.59 0.39 -5.93
CA VAL A 44 -4.50 1.37 -4.84
C VAL A 44 -4.25 2.78 -5.40
N SER A 45 -3.32 2.93 -6.33
CA SER A 45 -3.08 4.20 -7.03
C SER A 45 -4.33 4.71 -7.76
N LEU A 46 -5.08 3.81 -8.42
CA LEU A 46 -6.33 4.16 -9.07
C LEU A 46 -7.37 4.70 -8.06
N ILE A 47 -7.48 4.10 -6.88
CA ILE A 47 -8.35 4.60 -5.80
C ILE A 47 -7.96 6.03 -5.41
N TYR A 48 -6.66 6.33 -5.24
CA TYR A 48 -6.22 7.69 -4.95
C TYR A 48 -6.61 8.69 -6.05
N VAL A 49 -6.48 8.31 -7.31
CA VAL A 49 -6.89 9.17 -8.44
C VAL A 49 -8.40 9.42 -8.41
N LEU A 50 -9.22 8.40 -8.14
CA LEU A 50 -10.67 8.54 -8.01
C LEU A 50 -11.06 9.45 -6.83
N MET A 51 -10.26 9.45 -5.76
CA MET A 51 -10.44 10.35 -4.61
C MET A 51 -9.90 11.77 -4.84
N GLN A 52 -9.59 12.14 -6.09
CA GLN A 52 -9.01 13.45 -6.46
C GLN A 52 -7.61 13.71 -5.90
N ALA A 53 -6.94 12.69 -5.35
CA ALA A 53 -5.57 12.76 -4.82
C ALA A 53 -4.55 12.22 -5.85
N ALA A 54 -4.60 12.74 -7.07
CA ALA A 54 -3.80 12.23 -8.20
C ALA A 54 -2.29 12.25 -7.91
N PHE A 55 -1.79 13.27 -7.21
CA PHE A 55 -0.38 13.36 -6.83
C PHE A 55 0.04 12.19 -5.93
N VAL A 56 -0.79 11.84 -4.93
CA VAL A 56 -0.52 10.71 -4.04
C VAL A 56 -0.57 9.39 -4.82
N GLY A 57 -1.49 9.25 -5.77
CA GLY A 57 -1.57 8.09 -6.66
C GLY A 57 -0.30 7.88 -7.49
N VAL A 58 0.26 8.97 -8.04
CA VAL A 58 1.54 8.91 -8.77
C VAL A 58 2.70 8.52 -7.84
N LEU A 59 2.77 9.09 -6.63
CA LEU A 59 3.77 8.72 -5.63
C LEU A 59 3.66 7.24 -5.21
N GLN A 60 2.46 6.70 -5.13
CA GLN A 60 2.24 5.28 -4.84
C GLN A 60 2.95 4.36 -5.85
N ILE A 61 2.87 4.68 -7.14
CA ILE A 61 3.54 3.89 -8.17
C ILE A 61 5.04 4.19 -8.22
N LEU A 62 5.42 5.47 -8.21
CA LEU A 62 6.81 5.86 -8.40
C LEU A 62 7.70 5.45 -7.23
N VAL A 63 7.28 5.74 -6.00
CA VAL A 63 8.09 5.53 -4.80
C VAL A 63 7.86 4.13 -4.25
N TYR A 64 6.60 3.73 -3.98
CA TYR A 64 6.34 2.44 -3.34
C TYR A 64 6.56 1.27 -4.29
N ALA A 65 5.90 1.25 -5.45
CA ALA A 65 6.07 0.15 -6.40
C ALA A 65 7.43 0.21 -7.10
N GLY A 66 7.87 1.39 -7.54
CA GLY A 66 9.11 1.56 -8.29
C GLY A 66 10.36 1.50 -7.43
N ALA A 67 10.52 2.36 -6.44
CA ALA A 67 11.77 2.43 -5.68
C ALA A 67 11.84 1.38 -4.56
N ILE A 68 10.87 1.36 -3.65
CA ILE A 68 10.95 0.56 -2.43
C ILE A 68 10.76 -0.93 -2.74
N MET A 69 9.70 -1.28 -3.47
CA MET A 69 9.42 -2.69 -3.75
C MET A 69 10.38 -3.31 -4.75
N MET A 70 10.90 -2.51 -5.70
CA MET A 70 11.96 -2.98 -6.61
C MET A 70 13.22 -3.34 -5.83
N LEU A 71 13.66 -2.44 -4.92
CA LEU A 71 14.80 -2.72 -4.04
C LEU A 71 14.56 -3.98 -3.20
N PHE A 72 13.38 -4.11 -2.60
CA PHE A 72 12.99 -5.26 -1.79
C PHE A 72 12.99 -6.57 -2.59
N THR A 73 12.50 -6.54 -3.82
CA THR A 73 12.52 -7.70 -4.73
C THR A 73 13.94 -8.13 -5.05
N PHE A 74 14.84 -7.19 -5.33
CA PHE A 74 16.25 -7.50 -5.56
C PHE A 74 16.92 -8.11 -4.33
N VAL A 75 16.64 -7.59 -3.15
CA VAL A 75 17.19 -8.14 -1.89
C VAL A 75 16.71 -9.57 -1.67
N ILE A 76 15.42 -9.85 -1.84
CA ILE A 76 14.88 -11.22 -1.70
C ILE A 76 15.47 -12.17 -2.74
N MET A 77 15.65 -11.72 -3.97
CA MET A 77 16.23 -12.52 -5.02
C MET A 77 17.70 -12.84 -4.74
N MET A 78 18.46 -11.92 -4.13
CA MET A 78 19.87 -12.13 -3.78
C MET A 78 20.09 -13.03 -2.57
N ILE A 79 19.18 -13.02 -1.59
CA ILE A 79 19.28 -13.89 -0.40
C ILE A 79 19.15 -15.36 -0.79
N ASN A 80 18.60 -15.64 -2.01
CA ASN A 80 18.40 -17.00 -2.54
C ASN A 80 17.93 -17.97 -1.45
N PRO A 81 16.66 -17.93 -1.05
CA PRO A 81 16.13 -18.98 -0.22
C PRO A 81 16.27 -20.26 -1.05
N GLU A 82 17.23 -21.13 -0.69
CA GLU A 82 17.38 -22.43 -1.32
C GLU A 82 15.98 -23.07 -1.38
N PRO A 83 15.51 -23.44 -2.55
CA PRO A 83 14.36 -24.31 -2.60
C PRO A 83 14.85 -25.59 -1.96
N ASN A 84 14.47 -25.87 -0.72
CA ASN A 84 14.52 -27.23 -0.23
C ASN A 84 13.94 -28.10 -1.34
N ALA A 85 14.79 -28.95 -1.89
CA ALA A 85 14.56 -29.78 -3.04
C ALA A 85 13.24 -30.57 -2.92
N GLY A 86 12.22 -29.97 -3.46
CA GLY A 86 10.92 -30.53 -3.69
C GLY A 86 10.46 -29.89 -4.99
N GLU A 87 10.90 -30.48 -6.07
CA GLU A 87 10.59 -30.14 -7.45
C GLU A 87 9.19 -29.63 -7.64
N ILE A 88 9.09 -28.35 -8.08
CA ILE A 88 7.90 -27.93 -8.80
C ILE A 88 8.39 -27.49 -10.17
N PRO A 89 8.06 -28.22 -11.25
CA PRO A 89 8.41 -27.86 -12.62
C PRO A 89 7.88 -26.47 -12.92
N ALA A 90 8.72 -25.65 -13.55
CA ALA A 90 8.30 -24.37 -14.15
C ALA A 90 7.22 -24.68 -15.20
N GLY A 91 5.96 -24.64 -14.82
CA GLY A 91 4.85 -24.98 -15.73
C GLY A 91 3.49 -25.21 -15.09
N SER A 92 3.38 -25.37 -13.77
CA SER A 92 2.07 -25.52 -13.15
C SER A 92 1.42 -24.15 -12.89
N THR A 93 0.77 -23.62 -13.93
CA THR A 93 -0.33 -22.67 -13.78
C THR A 93 -1.33 -23.24 -12.76
N GLY A 94 -1.42 -22.56 -11.61
CA GLY A 94 -2.65 -22.57 -10.82
C GLY A 94 -3.07 -23.88 -10.18
N SER A 95 -2.32 -24.41 -9.25
CA SER A 95 -2.97 -25.07 -8.12
C SER A 95 -2.92 -24.11 -6.95
N ALA A 96 -3.97 -23.34 -6.78
CA ALA A 96 -4.24 -22.67 -5.51
C ALA A 96 -4.13 -23.74 -4.44
N ALA A 97 -3.07 -23.71 -3.65
CA ALA A 97 -2.95 -24.60 -2.51
C ALA A 97 -4.25 -24.45 -1.74
N LYS A 98 -5.01 -25.55 -1.61
CA LYS A 98 -6.23 -25.54 -0.80
C LYS A 98 -5.85 -24.87 0.52
N PRO A 99 -6.47 -23.74 0.87
CA PRO A 99 -6.14 -23.07 2.11
C PRO A 99 -6.38 -24.08 3.22
N GLY A 100 -5.32 -24.44 3.94
CA GLY A 100 -5.49 -25.28 5.10
C GLY A 100 -6.57 -24.62 5.98
N LYS A 101 -7.30 -25.39 6.76
CA LYS A 101 -8.41 -24.87 7.61
C LYS A 101 -8.03 -23.57 8.34
N ILE A 102 -6.77 -23.43 8.73
CA ILE A 102 -6.21 -22.21 9.38
C ILE A 102 -6.17 -21.04 8.40
N GLY A 103 -5.77 -21.24 7.15
CA GLY A 103 -5.73 -20.16 6.14
C GLY A 103 -7.12 -19.67 5.74
N ALA A 104 -8.10 -20.58 5.65
CA ALA A 104 -9.50 -20.21 5.39
C ALA A 104 -10.10 -19.43 6.57
N VAL A 105 -9.82 -19.85 7.81
CA VAL A 105 -10.26 -19.12 9.02
C VAL A 105 -9.59 -17.75 9.10
N ALA A 106 -8.29 -17.64 8.84
CA ALA A 106 -7.59 -16.36 8.83
C ALA A 106 -8.15 -15.41 7.76
N ALA A 107 -8.42 -15.91 6.55
CA ALA A 107 -9.03 -15.13 5.48
C ALA A 107 -10.46 -14.67 5.85
N PHE A 108 -11.24 -15.55 6.48
CA PHE A 108 -12.59 -15.21 6.94
C PHE A 108 -12.56 -14.15 8.06
N VAL A 109 -11.66 -14.30 9.05
CA VAL A 109 -11.49 -13.32 10.14
C VAL A 109 -11.02 -11.97 9.62
N LEU A 110 -10.09 -11.95 8.65
CA LEU A 110 -9.65 -10.70 8.01
C LEU A 110 -10.78 -10.04 7.22
N LEU A 111 -11.54 -10.77 6.43
CA LEU A 111 -12.66 -10.22 5.65
C LEU A 111 -13.78 -9.70 6.55
N THR A 112 -14.19 -10.47 7.55
CA THR A 112 -15.24 -10.06 8.50
C THR A 112 -14.76 -8.98 9.46
N GLY A 113 -13.51 -9.06 9.93
CA GLY A 113 -12.90 -8.06 10.80
C GLY A 113 -12.76 -6.71 10.10
N THR A 114 -12.28 -6.71 8.84
CA THR A 114 -12.19 -5.49 8.03
C THR A 114 -13.58 -4.90 7.75
N GLY A 115 -14.56 -5.72 7.42
CA GLY A 115 -15.94 -5.27 7.23
C GLY A 115 -16.53 -4.68 8.52
N PHE A 116 -16.34 -5.34 9.66
CA PHE A 116 -16.82 -4.86 10.94
C PHE A 116 -16.14 -3.56 11.40
N VAL A 117 -14.86 -3.37 11.10
CA VAL A 117 -14.11 -2.15 11.43
C VAL A 117 -14.47 -0.99 10.50
N LEU A 118 -14.77 -1.25 9.22
CA LEU A 118 -15.05 -0.19 8.25
C LEU A 118 -16.49 0.30 8.22
N ILE A 119 -17.47 -0.57 8.48
CA ILE A 119 -18.90 -0.19 8.39
C ILE A 119 -19.30 0.86 9.43
N PRO A 120 -19.01 0.72 10.74
CA PRO A 120 -19.41 1.71 11.74
C PRO A 120 -18.75 3.08 11.57
N PRO A 121 -17.41 3.18 11.36
CA PRO A 121 -16.78 4.49 11.22
C PRO A 121 -17.17 5.21 9.94
N VAL A 122 -17.50 4.50 8.86
CA VAL A 122 -18.02 5.12 7.63
C VAL A 122 -19.36 5.79 7.88
N HIS A 123 -20.28 5.12 8.57
CA HIS A 123 -21.58 5.71 8.94
C HIS A 123 -21.43 6.87 9.92
N TRP A 124 -20.56 6.73 10.92
CA TRP A 124 -20.29 7.78 11.90
C TRP A 124 -19.57 8.98 11.24
N ALA A 125 -18.58 8.72 10.40
CA ALA A 125 -17.86 9.76 9.66
C ALA A 125 -18.78 10.52 8.71
N ALA A 126 -19.66 9.83 8.00
CA ALA A 126 -20.61 10.48 7.09
C ALA A 126 -21.57 11.43 7.82
N SER A 127 -21.85 11.19 9.12
CA SER A 127 -22.77 12.02 9.91
C SER A 127 -22.10 13.12 10.71
N HIS A 128 -20.78 13.02 11.01
CA HIS A 128 -20.08 13.92 11.93
C HIS A 128 -18.94 14.70 11.30
N LEU A 129 -18.40 14.25 10.18
CA LEU A 129 -17.41 15.04 9.46
C LEU A 129 -18.12 16.17 8.71
N PRO A 130 -17.68 17.44 8.87
CA PRO A 130 -18.11 18.49 7.98
C PRO A 130 -17.82 18.01 6.57
N ALA A 131 -18.76 18.22 5.65
CA ALA A 131 -18.57 17.87 4.25
C ALA A 131 -17.22 18.46 3.82
N LEU A 132 -16.21 17.59 3.72
CA LEU A 132 -14.90 18.02 3.21
C LEU A 132 -15.22 18.67 1.87
N GLU A 133 -14.87 19.94 1.73
CA GLU A 133 -15.07 20.68 0.50
C GLU A 133 -14.17 20.09 -0.61
N VAL A 134 -14.35 18.80 -0.90
CA VAL A 134 -13.70 18.08 -1.99
C VAL A 134 -14.00 18.73 -3.34
N SER A 135 -14.99 19.61 -3.35
CA SER A 135 -15.44 20.34 -4.53
C SER A 135 -14.54 21.54 -4.90
N LYS A 136 -13.52 21.89 -4.10
CA LYS A 136 -12.60 22.96 -4.50
C LYS A 136 -11.67 22.44 -5.61
N PRO A 137 -11.62 23.13 -6.77
CA PRO A 137 -10.67 22.78 -7.82
C PRO A 137 -9.24 22.83 -7.25
N GLY A 138 -8.50 21.72 -7.36
CA GLY A 138 -7.14 21.59 -6.84
C GLY A 138 -7.02 20.86 -5.49
N PHE A 139 -8.12 20.38 -4.90
CA PHE A 139 -8.06 19.49 -3.74
C PHE A 139 -7.23 18.24 -4.09
N GLY A 140 -6.28 17.86 -3.21
CA GLY A 140 -5.40 16.71 -3.44
C GLY A 140 -4.35 16.90 -4.55
N GLY A 141 -4.28 18.08 -5.17
CA GLY A 141 -3.24 18.45 -6.12
C GLY A 141 -1.93 18.84 -5.43
N ILE A 142 -0.85 18.87 -6.22
CA ILE A 142 0.49 19.22 -5.72
C ILE A 142 0.53 20.64 -5.11
N ALA A 143 -0.23 21.58 -5.67
CA ALA A 143 -0.27 22.96 -5.19
C ALA A 143 -0.87 23.06 -3.78
N SER A 144 -2.00 22.39 -3.53
CA SER A 144 -2.64 22.38 -2.22
C SER A 144 -1.77 21.66 -1.18
N LEU A 145 -1.13 20.56 -1.56
CA LEU A 145 -0.21 19.85 -0.69
C LEU A 145 1.03 20.69 -0.34
N SER A 146 1.60 21.38 -1.32
CA SER A 146 2.76 22.25 -1.09
C SER A 146 2.43 23.41 -0.16
N GLN A 147 1.26 24.02 -0.29
CA GLN A 147 0.80 25.07 0.62
C GLN A 147 0.65 24.54 2.05
N LEU A 148 0.13 23.33 2.22
CA LEU A 148 0.02 22.71 3.54
C LEU A 148 1.38 22.37 4.17
N LEU A 149 2.35 21.92 3.37
CA LEU A 149 3.68 21.54 3.88
C LEU A 149 4.59 22.73 4.14
N PHE A 150 4.51 23.78 3.32
CA PHE A 150 5.40 24.95 3.36
C PHE A 150 4.71 26.24 3.84
N ALA A 151 3.49 26.15 4.36
CA ALA A 151 2.84 27.28 5.01
C ALA A 151 3.63 27.72 6.26
N ASN A 152 3.37 28.94 6.70
CA ASN A 152 4.10 29.55 7.82
C ASN A 152 4.09 28.63 9.07
N PRO A 153 5.25 28.26 9.64
CA PRO A 153 5.33 27.31 10.76
C PRO A 153 4.59 27.77 12.01
N ALA A 154 4.35 29.07 12.17
CA ALA A 154 3.60 29.61 13.31
C ALA A 154 2.11 29.20 13.27
N ASP A 155 1.55 28.96 12.09
CA ASP A 155 0.14 28.69 11.90
C ASP A 155 -0.16 27.24 11.50
N ASN A 156 0.88 26.43 11.21
CA ASN A 156 0.69 25.10 10.64
C ASN A 156 1.62 24.03 11.26
N PRO A 157 1.07 23.08 12.05
CA PRO A 157 1.87 22.02 12.68
C PRO A 157 2.47 21.03 11.67
N LEU A 158 2.00 21.01 10.42
CA LEU A 158 2.49 20.07 9.39
C LEU A 158 3.89 20.41 8.90
N THR A 159 4.31 21.67 8.99
CA THR A 159 5.67 22.12 8.62
C THR A 159 6.72 21.43 9.52
N VAL A 160 6.46 21.32 10.83
CA VAL A 160 7.33 20.61 11.77
C VAL A 160 7.39 19.11 11.44
N SER A 161 6.26 18.54 11.05
CA SER A 161 6.22 17.11 10.65
C SER A 161 7.07 16.86 9.41
N PHE A 162 7.10 17.78 8.45
CA PHE A 162 7.94 17.68 7.26
C PHE A 162 9.43 17.77 7.61
N GLU A 163 9.82 18.64 8.54
CA GLU A 163 11.19 18.75 9.04
C GLU A 163 11.64 17.47 9.76
N LEU A 164 10.75 16.88 10.56
CA LEU A 164 11.02 15.59 11.23
C LEU A 164 11.25 14.44 10.25
N ILE A 165 10.61 14.45 9.08
CA ILE A 165 10.83 13.43 8.04
C ILE A 165 12.28 13.48 7.53
N SER A 166 12.86 14.67 7.35
CA SER A 166 14.26 14.79 6.91
C SER A 166 15.23 14.21 7.94
N PHE A 167 14.96 14.44 9.23
CA PHE A 167 15.74 13.84 10.32
C PHE A 167 15.58 12.30 10.34
N LEU A 168 14.38 11.79 10.13
CA LEU A 168 14.11 10.35 10.05
C LEU A 168 14.87 9.68 8.89
N ILE A 169 14.94 10.33 7.73
CA ILE A 169 15.71 9.84 6.58
C ILE A 169 17.20 9.76 6.94
N LEU A 170 17.75 10.80 7.57
CA LEU A 170 19.13 10.82 8.02
C LEU A 170 19.44 9.66 8.98
N VAL A 171 18.59 9.45 9.99
CA VAL A 171 18.72 8.34 10.93
C VAL A 171 18.65 6.99 10.22
N GLY A 172 17.74 6.82 9.26
CA GLY A 172 17.62 5.60 8.45
C GLY A 172 18.89 5.29 7.65
N VAL A 173 19.49 6.28 7.02
CA VAL A 173 20.75 6.13 6.29
C VAL A 173 21.90 5.73 7.23
N ILE A 174 22.06 6.43 8.35
CA ILE A 174 23.12 6.12 9.33
C ILE A 174 22.93 4.72 9.91
N ALA A 175 21.69 4.34 10.25
CA ALA A 175 21.38 3.01 10.75
C ALA A 175 21.74 1.92 9.73
N SER A 176 21.38 2.10 8.46
CA SER A 176 21.68 1.16 7.38
C SER A 176 23.20 0.95 7.24
N ILE A 177 23.99 2.01 7.24
CA ILE A 177 25.47 1.94 7.15
C ILE A 177 26.05 1.24 8.38
N ASN A 178 25.54 1.54 9.57
CA ASN A 178 26.05 0.94 10.80
C ASN A 178 25.78 -0.57 10.89
N PHE A 179 24.60 -1.01 10.43
CA PHE A 179 24.30 -2.44 10.35
C PHE A 179 25.18 -3.17 9.34
N SER A 180 25.43 -2.56 8.18
CA SER A 180 26.30 -3.15 7.16
C SER A 180 27.72 -3.38 7.66
N ARG A 181 28.28 -2.48 8.47
CA ARG A 181 29.64 -2.60 9.02
C ARG A 181 29.77 -3.63 10.15
N ARG A 182 28.71 -4.01 10.83
CA ARG A 182 28.75 -5.01 11.92
C ARG A 182 28.92 -6.45 11.43
N GLY A 183 28.70 -6.72 10.15
CA GLY A 183 28.92 -8.04 9.57
C GLY A 183 30.38 -8.43 9.31
N GLU A 184 31.34 -7.54 9.55
CA GLU A 184 32.78 -7.76 9.28
C GLU A 184 33.61 -8.10 10.52
N LYS A 185 33.01 -8.43 11.66
CA LYS A 185 33.76 -8.86 12.89
C LYS A 185 33.49 -10.29 13.21
#